data_e499aa58d042cb3f1f919f98f221f831
#
_entry.id   e499aa58d042cb3f1f919f98f221f831
#
_cell.length_a   1.000
_cell.length_b   1.000
_cell.length_c   1.000
_cell.angle_alpha   90.00
_cell.angle_beta   90.00
_cell.angle_gamma   90.00
#
_symmetry.space_group_name_H-M   'P 1'
#
loop_
_entity.id
_entity.type
_entity.pdbx_description
1 polymer ?
#
loop_
_entity_poly.entity_id
_entity_poly.type
_entity_poly.pdbx_seq_one_letter_code
_entity_poly.pdbx_strand_id
1 'polypeptide(L)'
;LMSKQMKKTIFGILGGIVLMLLIAYLPPETEMMSRQGWQYLGCFGFLLTCLISGALPDWVATLATMVMLLVFKLGKVADVTVEFSGTTVWLCIGVFIMSVGINNSGFMKRLALWVLTKFPGTYRGQVTAMMLAGIITTPMIPSSYAKTSIMAPLIGQVCEAVGAEPNSKAARGLWFANFMGTYILGIAFMSGSAFVALMIGFMQGLAFTWGSWLKCTIVWYLVLIVLTYLYCTIICKPKEKLAGDVTFLKEQYKALGAISKKEKQGIIIVAIAIILWITQKLHGVDAGFVAIAADVAFFAAGLLTAPEANAKGQWTLVVFIGGILSIAKFMNTTGVSAWLASLLGPIFAPIMSSPYIFVPCLCIITFALRYVIVSQTCMLTMMIAIFGPLMEAHGMSMFILVFVEWLCGTYWNTAYGNPSVVGFIKMTGDKCVDYPCAQKASYAYMVITIIAMLASVPLWQAIGLC
;
A
#
# COMPACT_ATOMS: atom_id res chain seq x y z
N LEU A 1 -1.59 -38.67 -8.90
CA LEU A 1 -1.82 -37.57 -9.88
C LEU A 1 -1.55 -36.25 -9.18
N MET A 2 -0.50 -35.52 -9.63
CA MET A 2 -0.15 -34.21 -9.08
C MET A 2 -1.28 -33.19 -9.27
N SER A 3 -1.62 -32.44 -8.22
CA SER A 3 -2.61 -31.35 -8.30
C SER A 3 -2.15 -30.26 -9.29
N LYS A 4 -3.10 -29.52 -9.89
CA LYS A 4 -2.79 -28.38 -10.78
C LYS A 4 -1.87 -27.36 -10.11
N GLN A 5 -2.05 -27.11 -8.81
CA GLN A 5 -1.22 -26.22 -8.01
C GLN A 5 0.22 -26.75 -7.87
N MET A 6 0.37 -28.04 -7.60
CA MET A 6 1.70 -28.65 -7.45
C MET A 6 2.49 -28.63 -8.76
N LYS A 7 1.83 -28.85 -9.90
CA LYS A 7 2.45 -28.68 -11.23
C LYS A 7 2.93 -27.24 -11.43
N LYS A 8 2.08 -26.24 -11.15
CA LYS A 8 2.42 -24.82 -11.25
C LYS A 8 3.65 -24.47 -10.40
N THR A 9 3.69 -24.94 -9.15
CA THR A 9 4.82 -24.74 -8.23
C THR A 9 6.12 -25.34 -8.78
N ILE A 10 6.09 -26.58 -9.19
CA ILE A 10 7.29 -27.27 -9.71
C ILE A 10 7.79 -26.60 -11.01
N PHE A 11 6.90 -26.34 -11.96
CA PHE A 11 7.30 -25.70 -13.22
C PHE A 11 7.82 -24.28 -13.00
N GLY A 12 7.23 -23.51 -12.07
CA GLY A 12 7.71 -22.16 -11.75
C GLY A 12 9.08 -22.18 -11.09
N ILE A 13 9.33 -23.10 -10.14
CA ILE A 13 10.63 -23.24 -9.48
C ILE A 13 11.69 -23.71 -10.48
N LEU A 14 11.41 -24.77 -11.26
CA LEU A 14 12.35 -25.28 -12.25
C LEU A 14 12.66 -24.23 -13.32
N GLY A 15 11.63 -23.55 -13.85
CA GLY A 15 11.81 -22.46 -14.80
C GLY A 15 12.65 -21.31 -14.22
N GLY A 16 12.41 -20.94 -12.95
CA GLY A 16 13.19 -19.95 -12.25
C GLY A 16 14.67 -20.37 -12.07
N ILE A 17 14.93 -21.63 -11.71
CA ILE A 17 16.30 -22.16 -11.58
C ILE A 17 17.00 -22.17 -12.94
N VAL A 18 16.33 -22.63 -14.00
CA VAL A 18 16.91 -22.63 -15.35
C VAL A 18 17.22 -21.20 -15.77
N LEU A 19 16.30 -20.26 -15.61
CA LEU A 19 16.54 -18.85 -15.92
C LEU A 19 17.70 -18.28 -15.12
N MET A 20 17.76 -18.57 -13.82
CA MET A 20 18.87 -18.18 -12.95
C MET A 20 20.21 -18.64 -13.49
N LEU A 21 20.33 -19.94 -13.83
CA LEU A 21 21.58 -20.52 -14.33
C LEU A 21 21.95 -19.94 -15.71
N LEU A 22 20.99 -19.74 -16.59
CA LEU A 22 21.22 -19.12 -17.89
C LEU A 22 21.77 -17.70 -17.73
N ILE A 23 21.14 -16.87 -16.89
CA ILE A 23 21.61 -15.49 -16.63
C ILE A 23 22.96 -15.49 -15.92
N ALA A 24 23.17 -16.37 -14.94
CA ALA A 24 24.39 -16.39 -14.14
C ALA A 24 25.64 -16.81 -14.92
N TYR A 25 25.50 -17.65 -15.95
CA TYR A 25 26.66 -18.28 -16.58
C TYR A 25 26.77 -18.11 -18.09
N LEU A 26 25.65 -17.88 -18.81
CA LEU A 26 25.67 -17.76 -20.26
C LEU A 26 26.30 -16.45 -20.78
N PRO A 27 25.99 -15.25 -20.19
CA PRO A 27 26.57 -14.03 -20.68
C PRO A 27 28.08 -13.93 -20.32
N PRO A 28 28.91 -13.35 -21.21
CA PRO A 28 30.32 -13.11 -20.92
C PRO A 28 30.47 -12.01 -19.85
N GLU A 29 31.58 -12.06 -19.15
CA GLU A 29 31.99 -10.94 -18.31
C GLU A 29 32.42 -9.75 -19.18
N THR A 30 32.12 -8.54 -18.72
CA THR A 30 32.48 -7.29 -19.38
C THR A 30 33.11 -6.35 -18.35
N GLU A 31 33.71 -5.26 -18.80
CA GLU A 31 34.24 -4.23 -17.87
C GLU A 31 33.18 -3.68 -16.91
N MET A 32 31.91 -3.64 -17.32
CA MET A 32 30.80 -3.12 -16.54
C MET A 32 30.04 -4.20 -15.76
N MET A 33 30.20 -5.48 -16.08
CA MET A 33 29.39 -6.57 -15.52
C MET A 33 30.26 -7.79 -15.22
N SER A 34 30.55 -7.96 -13.94
CA SER A 34 31.32 -9.10 -13.43
C SER A 34 30.49 -10.38 -13.36
N ARG A 35 31.14 -11.54 -13.15
CA ARG A 35 30.44 -12.80 -12.90
C ARG A 35 29.53 -12.72 -11.69
N GLN A 36 29.93 -12.05 -10.64
CA GLN A 36 29.11 -11.83 -9.45
C GLN A 36 27.84 -11.03 -9.77
N GLY A 37 27.95 -10.02 -10.64
CA GLY A 37 26.81 -9.25 -11.12
C GLY A 37 25.81 -10.13 -11.89
N TRP A 38 26.29 -10.99 -12.80
CA TRP A 38 25.43 -11.94 -13.52
C TRP A 38 24.80 -12.99 -12.60
N GLN A 39 25.53 -13.48 -11.60
CA GLN A 39 24.99 -14.40 -10.59
C GLN A 39 23.92 -13.73 -9.74
N TYR A 40 24.14 -12.49 -9.31
CA TYR A 40 23.10 -11.72 -8.61
C TYR A 40 21.85 -11.53 -9.49
N LEU A 41 22.04 -11.09 -10.73
CA LEU A 41 20.93 -10.88 -11.67
C LEU A 41 20.16 -12.19 -11.94
N GLY A 42 20.86 -13.31 -11.98
CA GLY A 42 20.26 -14.65 -12.05
C GLY A 42 19.39 -14.97 -10.83
N CYS A 43 19.91 -14.76 -9.60
CA CYS A 43 19.16 -14.94 -8.35
C CYS A 43 17.93 -14.02 -8.32
N PHE A 44 18.07 -12.78 -8.77
CA PHE A 44 16.96 -11.84 -8.87
C PHE A 44 15.93 -12.28 -9.93
N GLY A 45 16.39 -12.82 -11.06
CA GLY A 45 15.53 -13.43 -12.08
C GLY A 45 14.72 -14.61 -11.55
N PHE A 46 15.31 -15.49 -10.73
CA PHE A 46 14.60 -16.53 -10.01
C PHE A 46 13.49 -15.96 -9.11
N LEU A 47 13.83 -14.95 -8.30
CA LEU A 47 12.87 -14.28 -7.43
C LEU A 47 11.68 -13.76 -8.23
N LEU A 48 11.93 -12.97 -9.27
CA LEU A 48 10.87 -12.42 -10.12
C LEU A 48 10.02 -13.51 -10.77
N THR A 49 10.64 -14.59 -11.25
CA THR A 49 9.92 -15.73 -11.84
C THR A 49 8.96 -16.36 -10.83
N CYS A 50 9.40 -16.57 -9.59
CA CYS A 50 8.56 -17.12 -8.54
C CYS A 50 7.41 -16.17 -8.15
N LEU A 51 7.69 -14.86 -8.04
CA LEU A 51 6.70 -13.84 -7.70
C LEU A 51 5.64 -13.68 -8.82
N ILE A 52 6.07 -13.62 -10.09
CA ILE A 52 5.17 -13.46 -11.25
C ILE A 52 4.31 -14.71 -11.44
N SER A 53 4.94 -15.88 -11.40
CA SER A 53 4.21 -17.14 -11.57
C SER A 53 3.33 -17.49 -10.37
N GLY A 54 3.60 -16.94 -9.19
CA GLY A 54 2.98 -17.36 -7.92
C GLY A 54 3.30 -18.81 -7.59
N ALA A 55 4.49 -19.28 -7.98
CA ALA A 55 4.97 -20.65 -7.72
C ALA A 55 5.26 -20.85 -6.23
N LEU A 56 5.79 -19.84 -5.58
CA LEU A 56 6.03 -19.79 -4.15
C LEU A 56 5.32 -18.56 -3.53
N PRO A 57 4.95 -18.61 -2.25
CA PRO A 57 4.59 -17.41 -1.51
C PRO A 57 5.74 -16.40 -1.52
N ASP A 58 5.44 -15.10 -1.58
CA ASP A 58 6.42 -14.02 -1.75
C ASP A 58 7.58 -14.12 -0.75
N TRP A 59 7.27 -14.35 0.53
CA TRP A 59 8.28 -14.48 1.59
C TRP A 59 9.17 -15.73 1.44
N VAL A 60 8.61 -16.84 0.92
CA VAL A 60 9.38 -18.07 0.68
C VAL A 60 10.33 -17.90 -0.49
N ALA A 61 9.86 -17.26 -1.59
CA ALA A 61 10.70 -16.95 -2.74
C ALA A 61 11.88 -16.05 -2.34
N THR A 62 11.62 -15.07 -1.47
CA THR A 62 12.63 -14.16 -0.93
C THR A 62 13.67 -14.92 -0.09
N LEU A 63 13.25 -15.77 0.84
CA LEU A 63 14.16 -16.59 1.64
C LEU A 63 14.99 -17.53 0.75
N ALA A 64 14.39 -18.15 -0.26
CA ALA A 64 15.11 -18.99 -1.22
C ALA A 64 16.19 -18.20 -1.96
N THR A 65 15.87 -16.96 -2.36
CA THR A 65 16.83 -16.07 -3.03
C THR A 65 17.99 -15.68 -2.10
N MET A 66 17.70 -15.36 -0.82
CA MET A 66 18.76 -15.10 0.18
C MET A 66 19.72 -16.30 0.32
N VAL A 67 19.18 -17.53 0.35
CA VAL A 67 20.01 -18.75 0.37
C VAL A 67 20.86 -18.84 -0.91
N MET A 68 20.31 -18.56 -2.08
CA MET A 68 21.05 -18.59 -3.34
C MET A 68 22.21 -17.57 -3.34
N LEU A 69 21.99 -16.36 -2.82
CA LEU A 69 23.07 -15.37 -2.68
C LEU A 69 24.24 -15.87 -1.83
N LEU A 70 23.94 -16.62 -0.76
CA LEU A 70 24.96 -17.26 0.08
C LEU A 70 25.67 -18.41 -0.65
N VAL A 71 24.94 -19.25 -1.40
CA VAL A 71 25.49 -20.34 -2.19
C VAL A 71 26.45 -19.84 -3.26
N PHE A 72 26.11 -18.73 -3.95
CA PHE A 72 26.97 -18.06 -4.91
C PHE A 72 28.09 -17.23 -4.26
N LYS A 73 28.16 -17.19 -2.92
CA LYS A 73 29.17 -16.43 -2.15
C LYS A 73 29.18 -14.93 -2.47
N LEU A 74 28.02 -14.37 -2.81
CA LEU A 74 27.87 -12.94 -3.11
C LEU A 74 27.91 -12.07 -1.84
N GLY A 75 27.64 -12.66 -0.67
CA GLY A 75 27.75 -12.02 0.64
C GLY A 75 27.74 -13.04 1.77
N LYS A 76 27.83 -12.54 2.99
CA LYS A 76 27.75 -13.31 4.24
C LYS A 76 26.32 -13.28 4.78
N VAL A 77 26.03 -14.10 5.81
CA VAL A 77 24.72 -14.11 6.48
C VAL A 77 24.34 -12.69 6.96
N ALA A 78 25.29 -11.95 7.53
CA ALA A 78 25.04 -10.59 7.98
C ALA A 78 24.57 -9.65 6.84
N ASP A 79 25.06 -9.83 5.62
CA ASP A 79 24.71 -9.01 4.48
C ASP A 79 23.29 -9.31 3.96
N VAL A 80 22.93 -10.60 3.86
CA VAL A 80 21.59 -11.01 3.38
C VAL A 80 20.49 -10.78 4.42
N THR A 81 20.85 -10.51 5.68
CA THR A 81 19.90 -10.26 6.78
C THR A 81 19.96 -8.82 7.32
N VAL A 82 20.74 -7.95 6.70
CA VAL A 82 21.07 -6.62 7.23
C VAL A 82 19.84 -5.76 7.51
N GLU A 83 18.82 -5.83 6.66
CA GLU A 83 17.61 -5.03 6.79
C GLU A 83 16.67 -5.51 7.89
N PHE A 84 16.84 -6.72 8.42
CA PHE A 84 16.09 -7.17 9.59
C PHE A 84 16.44 -6.39 10.86
N SER A 85 17.63 -5.78 10.92
CA SER A 85 18.01 -4.82 11.97
C SER A 85 17.61 -3.39 11.66
N GLY A 86 17.10 -3.10 10.45
CA GLY A 86 16.72 -1.78 10.01
C GLY A 86 15.42 -1.27 10.63
N THR A 87 15.31 0.06 10.78
CA THR A 87 14.13 0.73 11.39
C THR A 87 12.83 0.42 10.66
N THR A 88 12.89 0.18 9.35
CA THR A 88 11.73 -0.16 8.52
C THR A 88 11.04 -1.46 8.94
N VAL A 89 11.81 -2.50 9.22
CA VAL A 89 11.25 -3.79 9.65
C VAL A 89 10.57 -3.63 11.01
N TRP A 90 11.18 -2.89 11.93
CA TRP A 90 10.61 -2.59 13.25
C TRP A 90 9.37 -1.71 13.15
N LEU A 91 9.34 -0.74 12.23
CA LEU A 91 8.13 0.04 11.93
C LEU A 91 6.99 -0.87 11.43
N CYS A 92 7.28 -1.80 10.53
CA CYS A 92 6.29 -2.75 10.03
C CYS A 92 5.71 -3.60 11.15
N ILE A 93 6.57 -4.18 12.01
CA ILE A 93 6.14 -4.99 13.17
C ILE A 93 5.20 -4.18 14.05
N GLY A 94 5.63 -2.99 14.50
CA GLY A 94 4.83 -2.16 15.38
C GLY A 94 3.50 -1.77 14.75
N VAL A 95 3.51 -1.26 13.52
CA VAL A 95 2.30 -0.81 12.83
C VAL A 95 1.29 -1.96 12.58
N PHE A 96 1.78 -3.17 12.22
CA PHE A 96 0.89 -4.31 11.98
C PHE A 96 0.22 -4.79 13.28
N ILE A 97 0.99 -4.92 14.37
CA ILE A 97 0.46 -5.35 15.67
C ILE A 97 -0.46 -4.28 16.25
N MET A 98 -0.06 -3.00 16.20
CA MET A 98 -0.86 -1.86 16.65
C MET A 98 -2.25 -1.85 15.98
N SER A 99 -2.32 -2.18 14.68
CA SER A 99 -3.60 -2.24 13.96
C SER A 99 -4.58 -3.25 14.56
N VAL A 100 -4.08 -4.36 15.12
CA VAL A 100 -4.91 -5.37 15.78
C VAL A 100 -5.45 -4.84 17.11
N GLY A 101 -4.60 -4.19 17.91
CA GLY A 101 -4.99 -3.57 19.18
C GLY A 101 -6.05 -2.48 19.01
N ILE A 102 -5.87 -1.62 18.00
CA ILE A 102 -6.85 -0.57 17.65
C ILE A 102 -8.20 -1.19 17.26
N ASN A 103 -8.19 -2.22 16.40
CA ASN A 103 -9.41 -2.88 15.97
C ASN A 103 -10.16 -3.54 17.14
N ASN A 104 -9.44 -4.20 18.04
CA ASN A 104 -10.01 -4.86 19.21
C ASN A 104 -10.59 -3.87 20.24
N SER A 105 -10.13 -2.61 20.26
CA SER A 105 -10.68 -1.58 21.15
C SER A 105 -12.13 -1.24 20.84
N GLY A 106 -12.57 -1.40 19.56
CA GLY A 106 -13.92 -1.12 19.09
C GLY A 106 -14.22 0.37 18.81
N PHE A 107 -13.33 1.30 19.18
CA PHE A 107 -13.62 2.74 19.04
C PHE A 107 -13.81 3.16 17.59
N MET A 108 -13.23 2.43 16.65
CA MET A 108 -13.33 2.70 15.22
C MET A 108 -14.75 2.63 14.69
N LYS A 109 -15.48 1.57 15.07
CA LYS A 109 -16.88 1.42 14.70
C LYS A 109 -17.71 2.58 15.24
N ARG A 110 -17.43 3.00 16.49
CA ARG A 110 -18.08 4.15 17.11
C ARG A 110 -17.79 5.43 16.35
N LEU A 111 -16.53 5.70 16.02
CA LEU A 111 -16.10 6.90 15.31
C LEU A 111 -16.74 6.97 13.92
N ALA A 112 -16.72 5.87 13.17
CA ALA A 112 -17.35 5.76 11.86
C ALA A 112 -18.86 6.06 11.93
N LEU A 113 -19.58 5.38 12.82
CA LEU A 113 -21.01 5.61 13.03
C LEU A 113 -21.30 7.05 13.47
N TRP A 114 -20.50 7.60 14.40
CA TRP A 114 -20.65 8.98 14.84
C TRP A 114 -20.58 9.97 13.67
N VAL A 115 -19.59 9.83 12.79
CA VAL A 115 -19.46 10.68 11.59
C VAL A 115 -20.69 10.52 10.69
N LEU A 116 -21.07 9.28 10.38
CA LEU A 116 -22.21 9.01 9.51
C LEU A 116 -23.54 9.60 10.02
N THR A 117 -23.73 9.63 11.35
CA THR A 117 -24.95 10.20 11.96
C THR A 117 -25.02 11.73 11.88
N LYS A 118 -23.93 12.42 11.58
CA LYS A 118 -23.89 13.89 11.50
C LYS A 118 -24.38 14.45 10.17
N PHE A 119 -24.57 13.58 9.17
CA PHE A 119 -24.96 13.98 7.83
C PHE A 119 -26.37 13.52 7.48
N PRO A 120 -27.10 14.29 6.66
CA PRO A 120 -28.47 13.93 6.26
C PRO A 120 -28.46 12.66 5.40
N GLY A 121 -29.60 11.96 5.38
CA GLY A 121 -29.84 10.77 4.56
C GLY A 121 -30.00 11.06 3.05
N THR A 122 -29.38 12.13 2.55
CA THR A 122 -29.31 12.43 1.12
C THR A 122 -28.08 11.81 0.48
N TYR A 123 -28.13 11.55 -0.82
CA TYR A 123 -26.98 11.02 -1.54
C TYR A 123 -25.69 11.81 -1.28
N ARG A 124 -25.74 13.15 -1.46
CA ARG A 124 -24.55 14.00 -1.22
C ARG A 124 -24.11 14.00 0.25
N GLY A 125 -25.06 14.01 1.17
CA GLY A 125 -24.79 13.94 2.60
C GLY A 125 -24.03 12.67 2.94
N GLN A 126 -24.45 11.53 2.43
CA GLN A 126 -23.82 10.24 2.72
C GLN A 126 -22.47 10.06 1.98
N VAL A 127 -22.30 10.58 0.75
CA VAL A 127 -21.01 10.65 0.08
C VAL A 127 -20.00 11.44 0.95
N THR A 128 -20.42 12.62 1.44
CA THR A 128 -19.57 13.45 2.31
C THR A 128 -19.24 12.72 3.62
N ALA A 129 -20.23 12.09 4.24
CA ALA A 129 -20.07 11.33 5.47
C ALA A 129 -19.07 10.18 5.33
N MET A 130 -19.17 9.39 4.22
CA MET A 130 -18.27 8.29 3.93
C MET A 130 -16.82 8.75 3.73
N MET A 131 -16.62 9.83 2.97
CA MET A 131 -15.29 10.39 2.78
C MET A 131 -14.71 10.93 4.08
N LEU A 132 -15.48 11.70 4.84
CA LEU A 132 -15.01 12.29 6.12
C LEU A 132 -14.73 11.20 7.16
N ALA A 133 -15.54 10.16 7.23
CA ALA A 133 -15.26 9.02 8.10
C ALA A 133 -13.90 8.39 7.76
N GLY A 134 -13.60 8.21 6.46
CA GLY A 134 -12.30 7.76 5.99
C GLY A 134 -11.17 8.74 6.37
N ILE A 135 -11.32 10.02 6.08
CA ILE A 135 -10.33 11.06 6.34
C ILE A 135 -9.97 11.13 7.83
N ILE A 136 -10.96 11.12 8.71
CA ILE A 136 -10.77 11.22 10.17
C ILE A 136 -10.11 9.96 10.73
N THR A 137 -10.50 8.78 10.22
CA THR A 137 -9.96 7.50 10.70
C THR A 137 -8.58 7.19 10.16
N THR A 138 -8.22 7.77 9.04
CA THR A 138 -7.00 7.47 8.28
C THR A 138 -5.70 7.67 9.07
N PRO A 139 -5.43 8.80 9.75
CA PRO A 139 -4.19 8.95 10.50
C PRO A 139 -4.10 8.06 11.76
N MET A 140 -5.23 7.52 12.19
CA MET A 140 -5.35 6.79 13.46
C MET A 140 -5.16 5.28 13.28
N ILE A 141 -5.34 4.75 12.04
CA ILE A 141 -5.38 3.30 11.83
C ILE A 141 -4.43 2.89 10.70
N PRO A 142 -3.40 2.13 11.05
CA PRO A 142 -2.43 1.65 10.06
C PRO A 142 -2.96 0.63 9.05
N SER A 143 -4.15 0.08 9.26
CA SER A 143 -4.71 -0.96 8.39
C SER A 143 -5.84 -0.42 7.50
N SER A 144 -5.54 -0.20 6.24
CA SER A 144 -6.55 0.14 5.22
C SER A 144 -7.63 -0.97 5.12
N TYR A 145 -7.23 -2.24 5.24
CA TYR A 145 -8.16 -3.36 5.23
C TYR A 145 -9.14 -3.28 6.41
N ALA A 146 -8.66 -3.06 7.63
CA ALA A 146 -9.52 -2.97 8.82
C ALA A 146 -10.52 -1.81 8.71
N LYS A 147 -10.08 -0.64 8.26
CA LYS A 147 -10.97 0.53 8.04
C LYS A 147 -12.08 0.19 7.05
N THR A 148 -11.71 -0.34 5.91
CA THR A 148 -12.67 -0.63 4.83
C THR A 148 -13.63 -1.76 5.23
N SER A 149 -13.16 -2.79 5.93
CA SER A 149 -14.01 -3.90 6.37
C SER A 149 -15.06 -3.48 7.42
N ILE A 150 -14.75 -2.51 8.28
CA ILE A 150 -15.72 -1.94 9.22
C ILE A 150 -16.79 -1.13 8.47
N MET A 151 -16.38 -0.38 7.46
CA MET A 151 -17.28 0.51 6.72
C MET A 151 -18.10 -0.21 5.65
N ALA A 152 -17.60 -1.28 5.04
CA ALA A 152 -18.26 -1.95 3.92
C ALA A 152 -19.70 -2.42 4.21
N PRO A 153 -20.02 -3.05 5.36
CA PRO A 153 -21.40 -3.40 5.68
C PRO A 153 -22.31 -2.17 5.82
N LEU A 154 -21.78 -1.07 6.37
CA LEU A 154 -22.53 0.18 6.55
C LEU A 154 -22.89 0.82 5.22
N ILE A 155 -22.01 0.72 4.21
CA ILE A 155 -22.30 1.24 2.86
C ILE A 155 -23.49 0.51 2.24
N GLY A 156 -23.54 -0.83 2.34
CA GLY A 156 -24.67 -1.60 1.83
C GLY A 156 -26.01 -1.15 2.44
N GLN A 157 -26.01 -0.94 3.75
CA GLN A 157 -27.19 -0.43 4.47
C GLN A 157 -27.54 1.02 4.08
N VAL A 158 -26.55 1.87 3.89
CA VAL A 158 -26.76 3.26 3.44
C VAL A 158 -27.30 3.29 2.01
N CYS A 159 -26.76 2.47 1.08
CA CYS A 159 -27.30 2.37 -0.27
C CYS A 159 -28.79 2.04 -0.27
N GLU A 160 -29.18 1.03 0.52
CA GLU A 160 -30.58 0.62 0.68
C GLU A 160 -31.42 1.75 1.27
N ALA A 161 -30.98 2.37 2.37
CA ALA A 161 -31.72 3.42 3.07
C ALA A 161 -31.93 4.68 2.24
N VAL A 162 -30.95 5.10 1.43
CA VAL A 162 -31.11 6.29 0.57
C VAL A 162 -31.80 5.98 -0.77
N GLY A 163 -32.16 4.71 -1.03
CA GLY A 163 -32.79 4.28 -2.28
C GLY A 163 -31.83 4.21 -3.46
N ALA A 164 -30.54 4.01 -3.21
CA ALA A 164 -29.57 3.79 -4.27
C ALA A 164 -29.63 2.33 -4.75
N GLU A 165 -30.23 2.10 -5.91
CA GLU A 165 -30.30 0.78 -6.51
C GLU A 165 -28.92 0.14 -6.65
N PRO A 166 -28.78 -1.17 -6.42
CA PRO A 166 -27.53 -1.89 -6.65
C PRO A 166 -27.00 -1.65 -8.08
N ASN A 167 -25.69 -1.48 -8.20
CA ASN A 167 -24.98 -1.23 -9.47
C ASN A 167 -25.33 0.08 -10.18
N SER A 168 -26.14 0.94 -9.54
CA SER A 168 -26.44 2.28 -10.05
C SER A 168 -25.22 3.21 -9.96
N LYS A 169 -25.30 4.36 -10.63
CA LYS A 169 -24.30 5.43 -10.47
C LYS A 169 -24.19 5.89 -9.03
N ALA A 170 -25.29 6.00 -8.32
CA ALA A 170 -25.32 6.43 -6.91
C ALA A 170 -24.64 5.40 -6.01
N ALA A 171 -24.96 4.12 -6.13
CA ALA A 171 -24.32 3.05 -5.38
C ALA A 171 -22.79 3.04 -5.63
N ARG A 172 -22.36 3.19 -6.89
CA ARG A 172 -20.94 3.31 -7.26
C ARG A 172 -20.28 4.52 -6.60
N GLY A 173 -20.94 5.68 -6.58
CA GLY A 173 -20.43 6.88 -5.95
C GLY A 173 -20.24 6.73 -4.44
N LEU A 174 -21.22 6.13 -3.73
CA LEU A 174 -21.13 5.85 -2.30
C LEU A 174 -20.00 4.86 -2.00
N TRP A 175 -19.92 3.77 -2.76
CA TRP A 175 -18.86 2.77 -2.60
C TRP A 175 -17.49 3.38 -2.85
N PHE A 176 -17.34 4.16 -3.93
CA PHE A 176 -16.06 4.79 -4.30
C PHE A 176 -15.62 5.82 -3.26
N ALA A 177 -16.55 6.67 -2.78
CA ALA A 177 -16.26 7.64 -1.71
C ALA A 177 -15.71 6.96 -0.46
N ASN A 178 -16.31 5.84 -0.05
CA ASN A 178 -15.82 5.07 1.09
C ASN A 178 -14.46 4.41 0.80
N PHE A 179 -14.33 3.73 -0.35
CA PHE A 179 -13.10 3.02 -0.69
C PHE A 179 -11.91 3.98 -0.78
N MET A 180 -12.09 5.12 -1.42
CA MET A 180 -11.07 6.17 -1.49
C MET A 180 -10.73 6.69 -0.08
N GLY A 181 -11.73 7.02 0.73
CA GLY A 181 -11.55 7.54 2.08
C GLY A 181 -10.82 6.58 3.01
N THR A 182 -11.22 5.31 3.02
CA THR A 182 -10.71 4.33 3.99
C THR A 182 -9.48 3.56 3.52
N TYR A 183 -9.34 3.31 2.22
CA TYR A 183 -8.26 2.47 1.68
C TYR A 183 -7.12 3.31 1.09
N ILE A 184 -7.43 4.22 0.17
CA ILE A 184 -6.41 4.94 -0.61
C ILE A 184 -5.82 6.12 0.16
N LEU A 185 -6.67 7.00 0.72
CA LEU A 185 -6.23 8.21 1.42
C LEU A 185 -5.35 7.91 2.64
N GLY A 186 -5.37 6.67 3.15
CA GLY A 186 -4.50 6.20 4.23
C GLY A 186 -3.01 6.37 3.95
N ILE A 187 -2.62 6.33 2.69
CA ILE A 187 -1.20 6.41 2.28
C ILE A 187 -0.61 7.81 2.50
N ALA A 188 -1.44 8.84 2.64
CA ALA A 188 -0.97 10.19 2.97
C ALA A 188 -0.28 10.30 4.34
N PHE A 189 -0.59 9.40 5.26
CA PHE A 189 -0.06 9.41 6.62
C PHE A 189 0.81 8.18 6.87
N MET A 190 1.96 8.39 7.49
CA MET A 190 2.90 7.31 7.83
C MET A 190 2.24 6.23 8.70
N SER A 191 1.30 6.64 9.54
CA SER A 191 0.46 5.78 10.41
C SER A 191 -0.84 5.32 9.76
N GLY A 192 -1.15 5.73 8.53
CA GLY A 192 -2.48 5.51 7.93
C GLY A 192 -2.58 4.24 7.09
N SER A 193 -1.46 3.61 6.77
CA SER A 193 -1.44 2.34 6.04
C SER A 193 -0.14 1.57 6.33
N ALA A 194 -0.27 0.29 6.57
CA ALA A 194 0.88 -0.61 6.72
C ALA A 194 1.78 -0.64 5.46
N PHE A 195 1.21 -0.37 4.31
CA PHE A 195 1.96 -0.28 3.05
C PHE A 195 2.90 0.92 2.98
N VAL A 196 2.67 1.97 3.77
CA VAL A 196 3.60 3.10 3.86
C VAL A 196 4.93 2.67 4.43
N ALA A 197 4.94 1.81 5.45
CA ALA A 197 6.18 1.27 6.00
C ALA A 197 6.94 0.43 4.96
N LEU A 198 6.23 -0.39 4.16
CA LEU A 198 6.81 -1.11 3.03
C LEU A 198 7.44 -0.15 2.01
N MET A 199 6.71 0.89 1.61
CA MET A 199 7.19 1.90 0.65
C MET A 199 8.44 2.60 1.16
N ILE A 200 8.47 3.04 2.43
CA ILE A 200 9.62 3.68 3.06
C ILE A 200 10.84 2.76 3.02
N GLY A 201 10.64 1.46 3.24
CA GLY A 201 11.72 0.49 3.16
C GLY A 201 12.40 0.44 1.80
N PHE A 202 11.64 0.54 0.73
CA PHE A 202 12.19 0.60 -0.62
C PHE A 202 12.87 1.93 -0.96
N MET A 203 12.64 2.98 -0.19
CA MET A 203 13.26 4.31 -0.35
C MET A 203 14.58 4.40 0.44
N GLN A 204 15.47 3.41 0.28
CA GLN A 204 16.73 3.32 1.00
C GLN A 204 17.50 4.65 0.97
N GLY A 205 18.10 5.03 2.11
CA GLY A 205 18.82 6.29 2.26
C GLY A 205 17.95 7.51 2.57
N LEU A 206 16.62 7.40 2.48
CA LEU A 206 15.70 8.47 2.86
C LEU A 206 15.11 8.22 4.25
N ALA A 207 15.32 9.15 5.16
CA ALA A 207 14.73 9.10 6.50
C ALA A 207 13.47 9.96 6.54
N PHE A 208 12.33 9.34 6.80
CA PHE A 208 11.05 10.04 6.93
C PHE A 208 10.63 10.14 8.39
N THR A 209 10.23 11.35 8.80
CA THR A 209 9.41 11.57 9.98
C THR A 209 7.94 11.61 9.56
N TRP A 210 7.02 11.47 10.49
CA TRP A 210 5.58 11.56 10.21
C TRP A 210 5.22 12.87 9.49
N GLY A 211 5.80 13.99 9.94
CA GLY A 211 5.57 15.30 9.31
C GLY A 211 6.23 15.46 7.93
N SER A 212 7.45 14.93 7.71
CA SER A 212 8.10 14.99 6.40
C SER A 212 7.40 14.13 5.37
N TRP A 213 6.88 12.95 5.76
CA TRP A 213 6.05 12.13 4.89
C TRP A 213 4.79 12.87 4.46
N LEU A 214 4.05 13.46 5.42
CA LEU A 214 2.84 14.25 5.11
C LEU A 214 3.17 15.43 4.19
N LYS A 215 4.31 16.11 4.40
CA LYS A 215 4.76 17.20 3.52
C LYS A 215 4.92 16.73 2.07
N CYS A 216 5.46 15.54 1.84
CA CYS A 216 5.64 14.99 0.49
C CYS A 216 4.31 14.61 -0.17
N THR A 217 3.29 14.23 0.61
CA THR A 217 2.03 13.66 0.13
C THR A 217 0.85 14.62 0.14
N ILE A 218 0.96 15.78 0.80
CA ILE A 218 -0.19 16.64 1.10
C ILE A 218 -0.92 17.16 -0.14
N VAL A 219 -0.21 17.54 -1.20
CA VAL A 219 -0.84 18.05 -2.43
C VAL A 219 -1.62 16.92 -3.10
N TRP A 220 -0.99 15.76 -3.26
CA TRP A 220 -1.66 14.57 -3.78
C TRP A 220 -2.94 14.26 -2.97
N TYR A 221 -2.83 14.28 -1.64
CA TYR A 221 -3.93 13.99 -0.74
C TYR A 221 -5.11 14.94 -0.93
N LEU A 222 -4.86 16.25 -0.97
CA LEU A 222 -5.91 17.26 -1.13
C LEU A 222 -6.55 17.19 -2.51
N VAL A 223 -5.76 17.06 -3.57
CA VAL A 223 -6.27 16.94 -4.94
C VAL A 223 -7.10 15.68 -5.09
N LEU A 224 -6.63 14.56 -4.52
CA LEU A 224 -7.35 13.29 -4.57
C LEU A 224 -8.72 13.38 -3.85
N ILE A 225 -8.80 14.05 -2.70
CA ILE A 225 -10.06 14.30 -1.99
C ILE A 225 -11.02 15.09 -2.88
N VAL A 226 -10.56 16.20 -3.42
CA VAL A 226 -11.40 17.09 -4.25
C VAL A 226 -11.91 16.35 -5.49
N LEU A 227 -11.03 15.72 -6.25
CA LEU A 227 -11.41 15.02 -7.47
C LEU A 227 -12.31 13.80 -7.21
N THR A 228 -12.07 13.07 -6.12
CA THR A 228 -12.95 11.99 -5.69
C THR A 228 -14.34 12.52 -5.35
N TYR A 229 -14.42 13.60 -4.59
CA TYR A 229 -15.70 14.21 -4.25
C TYR A 229 -16.45 14.70 -5.49
N LEU A 230 -15.76 15.37 -6.42
CA LEU A 230 -16.34 15.82 -7.68
C LEU A 230 -16.83 14.65 -8.55
N TYR A 231 -16.04 13.57 -8.66
CA TYR A 231 -16.48 12.36 -9.36
C TYR A 231 -17.76 11.79 -8.75
N CYS A 232 -17.81 11.64 -7.43
CA CYS A 232 -18.98 11.10 -6.76
C CYS A 232 -20.21 12.02 -6.91
N THR A 233 -20.05 13.34 -6.79
CA THR A 233 -21.18 14.29 -6.75
C THR A 233 -21.61 14.83 -8.10
N ILE A 234 -20.77 14.71 -9.15
CA ILE A 234 -21.06 15.18 -10.50
C ILE A 234 -21.29 13.99 -11.43
N ILE A 235 -20.29 13.09 -11.55
CA ILE A 235 -20.36 11.97 -12.52
C ILE A 235 -21.27 10.85 -12.02
N CYS A 236 -21.20 10.53 -10.73
CA CYS A 236 -22.05 9.51 -10.10
C CYS A 236 -23.37 10.06 -9.55
N LYS A 237 -23.67 11.34 -9.80
CA LYS A 237 -24.92 11.97 -9.35
C LYS A 237 -26.13 11.19 -9.89
N PRO A 238 -27.08 10.79 -9.04
CA PRO A 238 -28.32 10.17 -9.46
C PRO A 238 -29.20 11.20 -10.23
N LYS A 239 -30.03 10.70 -11.16
CA LYS A 239 -30.98 11.55 -11.89
C LYS A 239 -32.07 12.09 -10.97
N GLU A 240 -32.56 11.24 -10.08
CA GLU A 240 -33.56 11.58 -9.08
C GLU A 240 -32.92 11.99 -7.76
N LYS A 241 -33.63 12.77 -6.96
CA LYS A 241 -33.16 13.13 -5.62
C LYS A 241 -33.30 11.91 -4.71
N LEU A 242 -32.22 11.22 -4.47
CA LEU A 242 -32.18 10.14 -3.49
C LEU A 242 -32.05 10.70 -2.09
N ALA A 243 -33.01 10.36 -1.26
CA ALA A 243 -33.04 10.68 0.15
C ALA A 243 -33.84 9.61 0.89
N GLY A 244 -33.36 9.21 2.05
CA GLY A 244 -34.01 8.19 2.85
C GLY A 244 -33.74 8.33 4.33
N ASP A 245 -34.37 7.48 5.11
CA ASP A 245 -34.19 7.46 6.54
C ASP A 245 -32.91 6.69 6.92
N VAL A 246 -31.97 7.44 7.49
CA VAL A 246 -30.71 6.91 8.06
C VAL A 246 -30.78 6.81 9.58
N THR A 247 -31.97 6.76 10.16
CA THR A 247 -32.16 6.67 11.62
C THR A 247 -31.52 5.40 12.18
N PHE A 248 -31.48 4.31 11.40
CA PHE A 248 -30.79 3.08 11.76
C PHE A 248 -29.31 3.30 12.14
N LEU A 249 -28.61 4.28 11.53
CA LEU A 249 -27.24 4.64 11.92
C LEU A 249 -27.20 5.23 13.32
N LYS A 250 -28.19 6.06 13.67
CA LYS A 250 -28.33 6.63 15.03
C LYS A 250 -28.68 5.53 16.03
N GLU A 251 -29.52 4.58 15.65
CA GLU A 251 -29.88 3.43 16.49
C GLU A 251 -28.67 2.53 16.72
N GLN A 252 -27.91 2.20 15.67
CA GLN A 252 -26.67 1.45 15.82
C GLN A 252 -25.63 2.19 16.68
N TYR A 253 -25.50 3.51 16.53
CA TYR A 253 -24.65 4.31 17.39
C TYR A 253 -25.12 4.30 18.85
N LYS A 254 -26.42 4.47 19.10
CA LYS A 254 -27.01 4.38 20.45
C LYS A 254 -26.85 2.97 21.05
N ALA A 255 -26.98 1.91 20.24
CA ALA A 255 -26.81 0.54 20.68
C ALA A 255 -25.38 0.22 21.18
N LEU A 256 -24.37 1.02 20.78
CA LEU A 256 -23.03 0.92 21.35
C LEU A 256 -22.96 1.36 22.82
N GLY A 257 -23.98 2.05 23.32
CA GLY A 257 -24.05 2.55 24.69
C GLY A 257 -22.99 3.61 25.02
N ALA A 258 -22.69 3.77 26.30
CA ALA A 258 -21.59 4.65 26.76
C ALA A 258 -20.23 4.15 26.28
N ILE A 259 -19.25 5.07 26.15
CA ILE A 259 -17.88 4.71 25.75
C ILE A 259 -17.32 3.72 26.78
N SER A 260 -16.99 2.53 26.29
CA SER A 260 -16.46 1.45 27.12
C SER A 260 -15.04 1.74 27.63
N LYS A 261 -14.60 1.02 28.67
CA LYS A 261 -13.21 1.10 29.16
C LYS A 261 -12.21 0.79 28.05
N LYS A 262 -12.49 -0.23 27.23
CA LYS A 262 -11.64 -0.65 26.11
C LYS A 262 -11.52 0.43 25.06
N GLU A 263 -12.60 1.08 24.69
CA GLU A 263 -12.60 2.19 23.73
C GLU A 263 -11.78 3.38 24.27
N LYS A 264 -11.97 3.76 25.54
CA LYS A 264 -11.19 4.86 26.18
C LYS A 264 -9.70 4.56 26.16
N GLN A 265 -9.31 3.36 26.55
CA GLN A 265 -7.90 2.93 26.53
C GLN A 265 -7.32 2.97 25.11
N GLY A 266 -8.05 2.43 24.11
CA GLY A 266 -7.62 2.48 22.72
C GLY A 266 -7.45 3.92 22.20
N ILE A 267 -8.39 4.82 22.51
CA ILE A 267 -8.31 6.26 22.14
C ILE A 267 -7.06 6.89 22.76
N ILE A 268 -6.82 6.66 24.05
CA ILE A 268 -5.67 7.25 24.77
C ILE A 268 -4.36 6.76 24.17
N ILE A 269 -4.21 5.44 23.95
CA ILE A 269 -2.98 4.87 23.39
C ILE A 269 -2.70 5.44 21.99
N VAL A 270 -3.72 5.48 21.13
CA VAL A 270 -3.58 6.04 19.78
C VAL A 270 -3.27 7.53 19.81
N ALA A 271 -3.94 8.31 20.67
CA ALA A 271 -3.69 9.74 20.80
C ALA A 271 -2.24 10.03 21.25
N ILE A 272 -1.72 9.26 22.22
CA ILE A 272 -0.33 9.37 22.65
C ILE A 272 0.63 9.00 21.51
N ALA A 273 0.38 7.92 20.79
CA ALA A 273 1.21 7.53 19.66
C ALA A 273 1.27 8.63 18.58
N ILE A 274 0.11 9.22 18.23
CA ILE A 274 0.05 10.33 17.25
C ILE A 274 0.83 11.54 17.74
N ILE A 275 0.67 11.93 19.02
CA ILE A 275 1.42 13.05 19.62
C ILE A 275 2.93 12.77 19.53
N LEU A 276 3.38 11.56 19.88
CA LEU A 276 4.79 11.19 19.79
C LEU A 276 5.29 11.20 18.35
N TRP A 277 4.53 10.74 17.37
CA TRP A 277 4.92 10.82 15.96
C TRP A 277 5.05 12.29 15.48
N ILE A 278 4.11 13.16 15.84
CA ILE A 278 4.17 14.58 15.48
C ILE A 278 5.39 15.26 16.14
N THR A 279 5.68 14.91 17.39
CA THR A 279 6.76 15.49 18.17
C THR A 279 8.09 14.74 18.04
N GLN A 280 8.23 13.81 17.09
CA GLN A 280 9.42 12.97 16.90
C GLN A 280 10.73 13.77 16.89
N LYS A 281 10.73 14.97 16.31
CA LYS A 281 11.92 15.84 16.28
C LYS A 281 12.37 16.34 17.68
N LEU A 282 11.47 16.34 18.67
CA LEU A 282 11.77 16.79 20.04
C LEU A 282 12.44 15.71 20.89
N HIS A 283 12.01 14.46 20.72
CA HIS A 283 12.48 13.32 21.55
C HIS A 283 13.39 12.34 20.81
N GLY A 284 13.47 12.40 19.46
CA GLY A 284 14.38 11.60 18.66
C GLY A 284 14.03 10.10 18.56
N VAL A 285 12.92 9.64 19.15
CA VAL A 285 12.51 8.21 19.09
C VAL A 285 11.97 7.91 17.71
N ASP A 286 12.48 6.85 17.09
CA ASP A 286 12.01 6.39 15.77
C ASP A 286 10.52 6.02 15.78
N ALA A 287 9.84 6.28 14.66
CA ALA A 287 8.41 6.03 14.52
C ALA A 287 8.02 4.57 14.73
N GLY A 288 8.88 3.62 14.36
CA GLY A 288 8.66 2.20 14.60
C GLY A 288 8.64 1.85 16.07
N PHE A 289 9.55 2.44 16.85
CA PHE A 289 9.61 2.19 18.30
C PHE A 289 8.47 2.88 19.05
N VAL A 290 7.93 3.99 18.56
CA VAL A 290 6.67 4.57 19.06
C VAL A 290 5.51 3.60 18.84
N ALA A 291 5.43 2.96 17.67
CA ALA A 291 4.40 1.95 17.39
C ALA A 291 4.55 0.74 18.32
N ILE A 292 5.77 0.23 18.53
CA ILE A 292 6.05 -0.88 19.48
C ILE A 292 5.67 -0.49 20.91
N ALA A 293 5.94 0.74 21.34
CA ALA A 293 5.52 1.22 22.66
C ALA A 293 3.99 1.21 22.80
N ALA A 294 3.27 1.60 21.73
CA ALA A 294 1.82 1.49 21.69
C ALA A 294 1.35 0.02 21.75
N ASP A 295 2.05 -0.91 21.10
CA ASP A 295 1.75 -2.36 21.19
C ASP A 295 1.87 -2.86 22.64
N VAL A 296 2.97 -2.51 23.31
CA VAL A 296 3.14 -2.85 24.74
C VAL A 296 2.00 -2.29 25.57
N ALA A 297 1.56 -1.04 25.29
CA ALA A 297 0.42 -0.44 25.99
C ALA A 297 -0.89 -1.18 25.68
N PHE A 298 -1.13 -1.63 24.44
CA PHE A 298 -2.29 -2.45 24.07
C PHE A 298 -2.30 -3.81 24.81
N PHE A 299 -1.14 -4.45 24.92
CA PHE A 299 -0.99 -5.70 25.71
C PHE A 299 -1.29 -5.43 27.19
N ALA A 300 -0.68 -4.41 27.77
CA ALA A 300 -0.87 -4.06 29.18
C ALA A 300 -2.34 -3.66 29.51
N ALA A 301 -3.04 -3.06 28.55
CA ALA A 301 -4.45 -2.72 28.68
C ALA A 301 -5.40 -3.93 28.46
N GLY A 302 -4.89 -5.09 28.09
CA GLY A 302 -5.70 -6.28 27.75
C GLY A 302 -6.53 -6.11 26.47
N LEU A 303 -6.13 -5.22 25.57
CA LEU A 303 -6.75 -4.99 24.27
C LEU A 303 -6.13 -5.86 23.17
N LEU A 304 -4.99 -6.46 23.45
CA LEU A 304 -4.25 -7.32 22.54
C LEU A 304 -3.74 -8.53 23.32
N THR A 305 -3.80 -9.70 22.70
CA THR A 305 -3.26 -10.96 23.23
C THR A 305 -2.19 -11.53 22.30
N ALA A 306 -1.28 -12.33 22.84
CA ALA A 306 -0.24 -12.97 22.04
C ALA A 306 -0.78 -13.85 20.91
N PRO A 307 -1.83 -14.68 21.10
CA PRO A 307 -2.43 -15.42 20.00
C PRO A 307 -2.99 -14.52 18.89
N GLU A 308 -3.60 -13.38 19.21
CA GLU A 308 -4.11 -12.43 18.21
C GLU A 308 -2.98 -11.74 17.45
N ALA A 309 -1.93 -11.31 18.14
CA ALA A 309 -0.75 -10.74 17.51
C ALA A 309 -0.07 -11.76 16.56
N ASN A 310 0.03 -13.02 16.98
CA ASN A 310 0.58 -14.10 16.15
C ASN A 310 -0.30 -14.37 14.92
N ALA A 311 -1.61 -14.42 15.07
CA ALA A 311 -2.52 -14.75 13.99
C ALA A 311 -2.71 -13.61 12.97
N LYS A 312 -2.63 -12.34 13.42
CA LYS A 312 -3.00 -11.16 12.62
C LYS A 312 -1.84 -10.20 12.36
N GLY A 313 -0.66 -10.42 12.95
CA GLY A 313 0.52 -9.53 12.89
C GLY A 313 1.27 -9.52 11.56
N GLN A 314 0.75 -10.18 10.52
CA GLN A 314 1.30 -10.20 9.16
C GLN A 314 2.82 -10.55 9.09
N TRP A 315 3.27 -11.49 9.91
CA TRP A 315 4.68 -11.88 10.04
C TRP A 315 5.34 -12.29 8.73
N THR A 316 4.60 -12.94 7.82
CA THR A 316 5.09 -13.33 6.51
C THR A 316 5.46 -12.10 5.66
N LEU A 317 4.70 -11.00 5.79
CA LEU A 317 5.00 -9.74 5.12
C LEU A 317 6.24 -9.07 5.74
N VAL A 318 6.42 -9.15 7.05
CA VAL A 318 7.65 -8.67 7.73
C VAL A 318 8.89 -9.39 7.21
N VAL A 319 8.83 -10.73 7.12
CA VAL A 319 9.92 -11.56 6.57
C VAL A 319 10.20 -11.19 5.11
N PHE A 320 9.16 -11.02 4.31
CA PHE A 320 9.30 -10.58 2.92
C PHE A 320 10.01 -9.21 2.83
N ILE A 321 9.58 -8.22 3.62
CA ILE A 321 10.15 -6.87 3.59
C ILE A 321 11.63 -6.90 3.98
N GLY A 322 11.98 -7.51 5.10
CA GLY A 322 13.38 -7.60 5.54
C GLY A 322 14.28 -8.29 4.52
N GLY A 323 13.79 -9.39 3.92
CA GLY A 323 14.54 -10.14 2.92
C GLY A 323 14.69 -9.40 1.59
N ILE A 324 13.61 -8.85 1.04
CA ILE A 324 13.66 -8.15 -0.26
C ILE A 324 14.54 -6.89 -0.20
N LEU A 325 14.47 -6.14 0.89
CA LEU A 325 15.32 -4.96 1.09
C LEU A 325 16.79 -5.34 1.23
N SER A 326 17.10 -6.44 1.92
CA SER A 326 18.47 -6.97 1.99
C SER A 326 18.98 -7.41 0.60
N ILE A 327 18.15 -8.11 -0.18
CA ILE A 327 18.50 -8.54 -1.55
C ILE A 327 18.78 -7.32 -2.45
N ALA A 328 17.98 -6.25 -2.33
CA ALA A 328 18.12 -5.05 -3.15
C ALA A 328 19.49 -4.36 -2.98
N LYS A 329 20.12 -4.44 -1.80
CA LYS A 329 21.45 -3.88 -1.57
C LYS A 329 22.53 -4.50 -2.44
N PHE A 330 22.40 -5.77 -2.79
CA PHE A 330 23.37 -6.45 -3.64
C PHE A 330 23.40 -5.89 -5.07
N MET A 331 22.35 -5.22 -5.52
CA MET A 331 22.33 -4.58 -6.84
C MET A 331 23.45 -3.54 -7.00
N ASN A 332 23.69 -2.76 -5.96
CA ASN A 332 24.76 -1.74 -5.97
C ASN A 332 26.14 -2.39 -5.78
N THR A 333 26.27 -3.31 -4.83
CA THR A 333 27.57 -3.93 -4.50
C THR A 333 28.11 -4.84 -5.60
N THR A 334 27.22 -5.40 -6.44
CA THR A 334 27.59 -6.27 -7.57
C THR A 334 27.75 -5.52 -8.90
N GLY A 335 27.56 -4.20 -8.92
CA GLY A 335 27.69 -3.36 -10.12
C GLY A 335 26.48 -3.41 -11.08
N VAL A 336 25.44 -4.20 -10.75
CA VAL A 336 24.26 -4.34 -11.61
C VAL A 336 23.52 -3.02 -11.79
N SER A 337 23.45 -2.17 -10.74
CA SER A 337 22.84 -0.84 -10.85
C SER A 337 23.51 0.03 -11.91
N ALA A 338 24.83 0.10 -11.91
CA ALA A 338 25.60 0.90 -12.89
C ALA A 338 25.43 0.35 -14.32
N TRP A 339 25.45 -0.98 -14.47
CA TRP A 339 25.21 -1.63 -15.77
C TRP A 339 23.81 -1.35 -16.31
N LEU A 340 22.77 -1.48 -15.47
CA LEU A 340 21.38 -1.15 -15.86
C LEU A 340 21.23 0.32 -16.24
N ALA A 341 21.85 1.23 -15.46
CA ALA A 341 21.83 2.66 -15.77
C ALA A 341 22.47 2.95 -17.14
N SER A 342 23.60 2.32 -17.47
CA SER A 342 24.25 2.49 -18.77
C SER A 342 23.44 1.96 -19.93
N LEU A 343 22.75 0.83 -19.74
CA LEU A 343 21.93 0.18 -20.77
C LEU A 343 20.62 0.92 -21.02
N LEU A 344 19.94 1.31 -19.96
CA LEU A 344 18.60 1.88 -20.01
C LEU A 344 18.60 3.41 -20.07
N GLY A 345 19.68 4.05 -19.59
CA GLY A 345 19.82 5.51 -19.56
C GLY A 345 19.50 6.18 -20.90
N PRO A 346 20.14 5.78 -22.02
CA PRO A 346 19.87 6.38 -23.34
C PRO A 346 18.42 6.24 -23.80
N ILE A 347 17.75 5.16 -23.39
CA ILE A 347 16.35 4.89 -23.78
C ILE A 347 15.40 5.79 -22.98
N PHE A 348 15.64 5.95 -21.68
CA PHE A 348 14.73 6.65 -20.78
C PHE A 348 15.12 8.12 -20.54
N ALA A 349 16.32 8.56 -20.94
CA ALA A 349 16.78 9.95 -20.78
C ALA A 349 15.76 10.99 -21.28
N PRO A 350 15.08 10.83 -22.45
CA PRO A 350 14.10 11.81 -22.91
C PRO A 350 12.89 11.90 -21.97
N ILE A 351 12.47 10.77 -21.37
CA ILE A 351 11.34 10.72 -20.45
C ILE A 351 11.73 11.31 -19.09
N MET A 352 12.97 11.08 -18.67
CA MET A 352 13.49 11.54 -17.37
C MET A 352 13.99 13.00 -17.40
N SER A 353 14.00 13.64 -18.55
CA SER A 353 14.39 15.05 -18.72
C SER A 353 13.52 16.03 -17.91
N SER A 354 12.28 15.65 -17.63
CA SER A 354 11.34 16.46 -16.86
C SER A 354 10.44 15.60 -16.00
N PRO A 355 10.23 15.95 -14.71
CA PRO A 355 9.27 15.26 -13.84
C PRO A 355 7.84 15.29 -14.39
N TYR A 356 7.48 16.34 -15.14
CA TYR A 356 6.15 16.47 -15.78
C TYR A 356 5.94 15.48 -16.92
N ILE A 357 7.01 14.93 -17.50
CA ILE A 357 6.94 13.86 -18.49
C ILE A 357 7.09 12.51 -17.79
N PHE A 358 8.07 12.39 -16.89
CA PHE A 358 8.37 11.13 -16.20
C PHE A 358 7.20 10.61 -15.38
N VAL A 359 6.58 11.45 -14.55
CA VAL A 359 5.49 11.03 -13.66
C VAL A 359 4.29 10.44 -14.40
N PRO A 360 3.70 11.09 -15.42
CA PRO A 360 2.59 10.48 -16.17
C PRO A 360 3.02 9.25 -16.98
N CYS A 361 4.23 9.21 -17.53
CA CYS A 361 4.76 8.02 -18.20
C CYS A 361 4.87 6.85 -17.22
N LEU A 362 5.40 7.09 -16.02
CA LEU A 362 5.48 6.09 -14.96
C LEU A 362 4.09 5.57 -14.56
N CYS A 363 3.09 6.45 -14.43
CA CYS A 363 1.71 6.05 -14.18
C CYS A 363 1.19 5.11 -15.28
N ILE A 364 1.37 5.46 -16.55
CA ILE A 364 0.89 4.68 -17.70
C ILE A 364 1.60 3.32 -17.76
N ILE A 365 2.93 3.30 -17.60
CA ILE A 365 3.72 2.07 -17.57
C ILE A 365 3.22 1.16 -16.43
N THR A 366 3.03 1.70 -15.25
CA THR A 366 2.51 0.95 -14.09
C THR A 366 1.13 0.38 -14.37
N PHE A 367 0.21 1.17 -14.90
CA PHE A 367 -1.12 0.69 -15.26
C PHE A 367 -1.08 -0.42 -16.31
N ALA A 368 -0.23 -0.31 -17.33
CA ALA A 368 -0.09 -1.32 -18.37
C ALA A 368 0.50 -2.63 -17.82
N LEU A 369 1.60 -2.55 -17.07
CA LEU A 369 2.27 -3.72 -16.51
C LEU A 369 1.41 -4.48 -15.51
N ARG A 370 0.55 -3.78 -14.79
CA ARG A 370 -0.34 -4.38 -13.79
C ARG A 370 -1.38 -5.33 -14.38
N TYR A 371 -1.67 -5.25 -15.68
CA TYR A 371 -2.49 -6.27 -16.36
C TYR A 371 -1.77 -7.61 -16.49
N VAL A 372 -0.44 -7.62 -16.46
CA VAL A 372 0.37 -8.83 -16.61
C VAL A 372 0.92 -9.29 -15.26
N ILE A 373 1.40 -8.35 -14.45
CA ILE A 373 2.03 -8.64 -13.17
C ILE A 373 0.99 -8.56 -12.05
N VAL A 374 0.63 -9.72 -11.50
CA VAL A 374 -0.41 -9.84 -10.46
C VAL A 374 0.04 -9.32 -9.10
N SER A 375 1.29 -9.62 -8.69
CA SER A 375 1.85 -9.19 -7.40
C SER A 375 2.30 -7.72 -7.48
N GLN A 376 1.71 -6.86 -6.64
CA GLN A 376 2.07 -5.44 -6.58
C GLN A 376 3.49 -5.25 -6.02
N THR A 377 3.86 -6.05 -5.04
CA THR A 377 5.21 -6.02 -4.47
C THR A 377 6.27 -6.48 -5.48
N CYS A 378 5.96 -7.50 -6.29
CA CYS A 378 6.80 -7.91 -7.40
C CYS A 378 7.01 -6.77 -8.41
N MET A 379 5.93 -6.11 -8.79
CA MET A 379 5.99 -5.00 -9.75
C MET A 379 6.82 -3.85 -9.20
N LEU A 380 6.61 -3.45 -7.94
CA LEU A 380 7.41 -2.42 -7.28
C LEU A 380 8.90 -2.79 -7.28
N THR A 381 9.23 -4.02 -6.89
CA THR A 381 10.62 -4.51 -6.86
C THR A 381 11.26 -4.45 -8.25
N MET A 382 10.52 -4.87 -9.29
CA MET A 382 10.98 -4.81 -10.68
C MET A 382 11.17 -3.36 -11.16
N MET A 383 10.23 -2.47 -10.85
CA MET A 383 10.33 -1.05 -11.24
C MET A 383 11.49 -0.35 -10.55
N ILE A 384 11.77 -0.68 -9.28
CA ILE A 384 12.94 -0.17 -8.56
C ILE A 384 14.24 -0.69 -9.18
N ALA A 385 14.29 -1.96 -9.57
CA ALA A 385 15.46 -2.52 -10.23
C ALA A 385 15.76 -1.83 -11.57
N ILE A 386 14.73 -1.48 -12.33
CA ILE A 386 14.87 -0.84 -13.65
C ILE A 386 15.13 0.66 -13.52
N PHE A 387 14.30 1.37 -12.76
CA PHE A 387 14.32 2.83 -12.71
C PHE A 387 15.16 3.40 -11.56
N GLY A 388 15.42 2.62 -10.49
CA GLY A 388 16.20 3.10 -9.34
C GLY A 388 17.55 3.71 -9.70
N PRO A 389 18.40 2.98 -10.46
CA PRO A 389 19.68 3.53 -10.92
C PRO A 389 19.54 4.78 -11.80
N LEU A 390 18.47 4.87 -12.58
CA LEU A 390 18.18 6.03 -13.43
C LEU A 390 17.70 7.23 -12.60
N MET A 391 16.91 7.01 -11.56
CA MET A 391 16.48 8.08 -10.62
C MET A 391 17.69 8.75 -10.01
N GLU A 392 18.65 7.96 -9.50
CA GLU A 392 19.88 8.46 -8.91
C GLU A 392 20.72 9.25 -9.93
N ALA A 393 20.90 8.73 -11.14
CA ALA A 393 21.65 9.38 -12.22
C ALA A 393 21.06 10.74 -12.65
N HIS A 394 19.73 10.93 -12.51
CA HIS A 394 19.03 12.18 -12.88
C HIS A 394 18.69 13.05 -11.65
N GLY A 395 19.20 12.74 -10.46
CA GLY A 395 18.96 13.51 -9.25
C GLY A 395 17.51 13.49 -8.74
N MET A 396 16.72 12.50 -9.18
CA MET A 396 15.33 12.32 -8.74
C MET A 396 15.25 11.38 -7.54
N SER A 397 14.42 11.73 -6.56
CA SER A 397 14.26 10.94 -5.35
C SER A 397 13.50 9.63 -5.62
N MET A 398 13.96 8.54 -4.98
CA MET A 398 13.24 7.24 -4.95
C MET A 398 11.81 7.36 -4.42
N PHE A 399 11.50 8.42 -3.64
CA PHE A 399 10.13 8.70 -3.21
C PHE A 399 9.16 8.76 -4.39
N ILE A 400 9.52 9.46 -5.47
CA ILE A 400 8.63 9.63 -6.63
C ILE A 400 8.34 8.28 -7.28
N LEU A 401 9.37 7.48 -7.54
CA LEU A 401 9.22 6.16 -8.16
C LEU A 401 8.30 5.26 -7.32
N VAL A 402 8.63 5.10 -6.04
CA VAL A 402 7.93 4.18 -5.14
C VAL A 402 6.50 4.66 -4.87
N PHE A 403 6.31 5.97 -4.64
CA PHE A 403 5.00 6.53 -4.34
C PHE A 403 4.05 6.47 -5.54
N VAL A 404 4.52 6.86 -6.72
CA VAL A 404 3.72 6.84 -7.96
C VAL A 404 3.38 5.40 -8.33
N GLU A 405 4.39 4.51 -8.34
CA GLU A 405 4.19 3.11 -8.68
C GLU A 405 3.17 2.44 -7.75
N TRP A 406 3.35 2.59 -6.43
CA TRP A 406 2.46 1.95 -5.47
C TRP A 406 1.00 2.39 -5.64
N LEU A 407 0.77 3.68 -5.78
CA LEU A 407 -0.60 4.20 -5.93
C LEU A 407 -1.21 3.84 -7.27
N CYS A 408 -0.45 3.92 -8.34
CA CYS A 408 -0.92 3.46 -9.66
C CYS A 408 -1.16 1.95 -9.66
N GLY A 409 -0.29 1.15 -9.02
CA GLY A 409 -0.43 -0.30 -8.91
C GLY A 409 -1.63 -0.76 -8.07
N THR A 410 -2.20 0.12 -7.26
CA THR A 410 -3.35 -0.22 -6.38
C THR A 410 -4.70 -0.24 -7.10
N TYR A 411 -4.77 0.09 -8.40
CA TYR A 411 -6.02 0.05 -9.16
C TYR A 411 -6.63 -1.37 -9.24
N TRP A 412 -7.91 -1.47 -9.67
CA TRP A 412 -8.67 -2.72 -9.67
C TRP A 412 -9.41 -2.99 -11.00
N ASN A 413 -8.75 -2.73 -12.13
CA ASN A 413 -9.32 -3.07 -13.44
C ASN A 413 -9.41 -4.57 -13.68
N THR A 414 -8.63 -5.36 -12.95
CA THR A 414 -8.70 -6.81 -12.95
C THR A 414 -8.91 -7.33 -11.54
N ALA A 415 -9.77 -8.34 -11.37
CA ALA A 415 -10.08 -8.91 -10.06
C ALA A 415 -8.85 -9.52 -9.38
N TYR A 416 -7.94 -10.08 -10.17
CA TYR A 416 -6.68 -10.64 -9.67
C TYR A 416 -5.68 -9.53 -9.27
N GLY A 417 -5.80 -8.34 -9.87
CA GLY A 417 -4.89 -7.22 -9.59
C GLY A 417 -5.07 -6.63 -8.18
N ASN A 418 -6.29 -6.61 -7.66
CA ASN A 418 -6.58 -6.16 -6.31
C ASN A 418 -7.65 -7.03 -5.65
N PRO A 419 -7.28 -8.21 -5.12
CA PRO A 419 -8.23 -9.14 -4.49
C PRO A 419 -8.97 -8.54 -3.28
N SER A 420 -8.38 -7.54 -2.61
CA SER A 420 -9.02 -6.86 -1.47
C SER A 420 -10.31 -6.17 -1.88
N VAL A 421 -10.36 -5.57 -3.08
CA VAL A 421 -11.58 -4.93 -3.61
C VAL A 421 -12.70 -5.94 -3.78
N VAL A 422 -12.40 -7.14 -4.28
CA VAL A 422 -13.39 -8.21 -4.41
C VAL A 422 -13.96 -8.61 -3.05
N GLY A 423 -13.09 -8.69 -2.03
CA GLY A 423 -13.49 -8.95 -0.65
C GLY A 423 -14.42 -7.84 -0.11
N PHE A 424 -14.09 -6.59 -0.33
CA PHE A 424 -14.89 -5.45 0.14
C PHE A 424 -16.25 -5.36 -0.56
N ILE A 425 -16.31 -5.66 -1.86
CA ILE A 425 -17.59 -5.76 -2.59
C ILE A 425 -18.51 -6.79 -1.92
N LYS A 426 -17.99 -7.99 -1.64
CA LYS A 426 -18.76 -9.04 -0.96
C LYS A 426 -19.25 -8.63 0.44
N MET A 427 -18.44 -7.85 1.16
CA MET A 427 -18.82 -7.34 2.49
C MET A 427 -19.97 -6.33 2.47
N THR A 428 -20.32 -5.75 1.31
CA THR A 428 -21.51 -4.90 1.16
C THR A 428 -22.81 -5.70 1.06
N GLY A 429 -22.74 -7.03 1.00
CA GLY A 429 -23.89 -7.93 0.95
C GLY A 429 -24.70 -7.82 -0.34
N ASP A 430 -24.04 -7.56 -1.47
CA ASP A 430 -24.64 -7.37 -2.81
C ASP A 430 -25.63 -6.19 -2.91
N LYS A 431 -25.69 -5.35 -1.87
CA LYS A 431 -26.61 -4.21 -1.77
C LYS A 431 -26.07 -2.92 -2.39
N CYS A 432 -24.83 -2.93 -2.86
CA CYS A 432 -24.19 -1.71 -3.34
C CYS A 432 -23.67 -1.87 -4.76
N VAL A 433 -22.50 -2.51 -4.95
CA VAL A 433 -21.88 -2.69 -6.27
C VAL A 433 -21.41 -4.12 -6.47
N ASP A 434 -21.51 -4.60 -7.72
CA ASP A 434 -20.78 -5.75 -8.20
C ASP A 434 -19.39 -5.37 -8.72
N TYR A 435 -18.61 -6.35 -9.12
CA TYR A 435 -17.26 -6.08 -9.62
C TYR A 435 -17.25 -5.25 -10.93
N PRO A 436 -18.10 -5.51 -11.96
CA PRO A 436 -18.18 -4.68 -13.15
C PRO A 436 -18.56 -3.22 -12.87
N CYS A 437 -19.40 -2.97 -11.88
CA CYS A 437 -19.76 -1.61 -11.47
C CYS A 437 -18.60 -0.91 -10.77
N ALA A 438 -17.93 -1.60 -9.86
CA ALA A 438 -16.73 -1.10 -9.16
C ALA A 438 -15.55 -0.86 -10.14
N GLN A 439 -15.40 -1.71 -11.16
CA GLN A 439 -14.37 -1.55 -12.20
C GLN A 439 -14.50 -0.21 -12.94
N LYS A 440 -15.70 0.30 -13.19
CA LYS A 440 -15.90 1.62 -13.80
C LYS A 440 -15.31 2.75 -12.93
N ALA A 441 -15.32 2.59 -11.61
CA ALA A 441 -14.68 3.54 -10.71
C ALA A 441 -13.14 3.41 -10.73
N SER A 442 -12.59 2.26 -11.08
CA SER A 442 -11.14 2.09 -11.26
C SER A 442 -10.59 2.94 -12.40
N TYR A 443 -11.30 3.05 -13.51
CA TYR A 443 -10.89 3.95 -14.60
C TYR A 443 -10.89 5.42 -14.15
N ALA A 444 -11.88 5.83 -13.34
CA ALA A 444 -11.88 7.16 -12.75
C ALA A 444 -10.70 7.35 -11.80
N TYR A 445 -10.39 6.35 -10.98
CA TYR A 445 -9.23 6.35 -10.11
C TYR A 445 -7.91 6.55 -10.87
N MET A 446 -7.72 5.86 -12.00
CA MET A 446 -6.53 6.03 -12.83
C MET A 446 -6.34 7.48 -13.27
N VAL A 447 -7.40 8.11 -13.81
CA VAL A 447 -7.36 9.52 -14.26
C VAL A 447 -7.12 10.47 -13.09
N ILE A 448 -7.86 10.29 -11.99
CA ILE A 448 -7.73 11.11 -10.78
C ILE A 448 -6.31 11.01 -10.20
N THR A 449 -5.73 9.80 -10.21
CA THR A 449 -4.37 9.57 -9.70
C THR A 449 -3.33 10.28 -10.56
N ILE A 450 -3.39 10.20 -11.89
CA ILE A 450 -2.47 10.93 -12.78
C ILE A 450 -2.53 12.44 -12.50
N ILE A 451 -3.73 13.00 -12.40
CA ILE A 451 -3.91 14.43 -12.13
C ILE A 451 -3.33 14.80 -10.77
N ALA A 452 -3.60 14.00 -9.74
CA ALA A 452 -3.10 14.26 -8.39
C ALA A 452 -1.57 14.14 -8.30
N MET A 453 -0.96 13.19 -9.03
CA MET A 453 0.49 13.08 -9.13
C MET A 453 1.11 14.27 -9.84
N LEU A 454 0.57 14.68 -11.00
CA LEU A 454 1.04 15.85 -11.73
C LEU A 454 0.91 17.14 -10.90
N ALA A 455 -0.18 17.31 -10.19
CA ALA A 455 -0.38 18.45 -9.30
C ALA A 455 0.63 18.48 -8.13
N SER A 456 1.24 17.35 -7.79
CA SER A 456 2.23 17.25 -6.72
C SER A 456 3.66 17.62 -7.20
N VAL A 457 3.94 17.59 -8.49
CA VAL A 457 5.27 17.85 -9.05
C VAL A 457 5.85 19.20 -8.61
N PRO A 458 5.09 20.33 -8.62
CA PRO A 458 5.64 21.61 -8.16
C PRO A 458 6.10 21.59 -6.70
N LEU A 459 5.34 20.89 -5.83
CA LEU A 459 5.77 20.72 -4.44
C LEU A 459 7.02 19.86 -4.36
N TRP A 460 7.08 18.75 -5.10
CA TRP A 460 8.22 17.84 -5.08
C TRP A 460 9.50 18.54 -5.55
N GLN A 461 9.41 19.39 -6.57
CA GLN A 461 10.53 20.26 -6.99
C GLN A 461 10.93 21.24 -5.87
N ALA A 462 9.96 21.92 -5.26
CA ALA A 462 10.21 22.90 -4.21
C ALA A 462 10.87 22.31 -2.94
N ILE A 463 10.68 21.01 -2.70
CA ILE A 463 11.29 20.31 -1.55
C ILE A 463 12.48 19.42 -1.93
N GLY A 464 12.95 19.51 -3.18
CA GLY A 464 14.17 18.84 -3.65
C GLY A 464 14.01 17.33 -3.89
N LEU A 465 12.85 16.88 -4.28
CA LEU A 465 12.62 15.46 -4.65
C LEU A 465 12.80 15.22 -6.16
N CYS A 466 12.81 16.27 -6.98
CA CYS A 466 13.06 16.24 -8.42
C CYS A 466 13.51 17.60 -8.95
#